data_c2e3931ceef6672cdcf96717fbb123d8
#
_entry.id   c2e3931ceef6672cdcf96717fbb123d8
#
_cell.length_a   1.000
_cell.length_b   1.000
_cell.length_c   1.000
_cell.angle_alpha   90.00
_cell.angle_beta   90.00
_cell.angle_gamma   90.00
#
_symmetry.space_group_name_H-M   'P 1'
#
loop_
_entity.id
_entity.type
_entity.pdbx_description
1 polymer ?
#
loop_
_entity_poly.entity_id
_entity_poly.type
_entity_poly.pdbx_seq_one_letter_code
_entity_poly.pdbx_strand_id
1 'polypeptide(L)'
;NMSMGRPKIAIVDSNTLVVLGLKQLLQNVMPIMTVESFSSFQEFEKAQVDSYYHYFVSQVIVLENRQFFSQCIHKTIVLTLTKDPNAQLSGFHSFCINVPEDELVKAILKIAQYGHSGGKNLPELPQVLKNKILSNREIEVLSLIVQGLINKEIAEKLNISLTTVITHRKNIMDKLGMKSVSALTIYAVMHGYIDIN
;
A
#
# COMPACT_ATOMS: atom_id res chain seq x y z
N ASN A 1 -27.35 25.08 -9.72
CA ASN A 1 -27.38 23.68 -9.25
C ASN A 1 -26.20 22.94 -9.88
N MET A 2 -25.04 23.02 -9.23
CA MET A 2 -23.93 22.10 -9.52
C MET A 2 -24.39 20.74 -9.05
N SER A 3 -24.57 19.81 -10.00
CA SER A 3 -24.73 18.38 -9.72
C SER A 3 -23.45 17.95 -9.00
N MET A 4 -23.48 17.86 -7.68
CA MET A 4 -22.45 17.17 -6.94
C MET A 4 -22.46 15.72 -7.42
N GLY A 5 -21.47 15.36 -8.25
CA GLY A 5 -21.28 13.98 -8.67
C GLY A 5 -21.21 13.06 -7.46
N ARG A 6 -21.66 11.80 -7.62
CA ARG A 6 -21.55 10.80 -6.54
C ARG A 6 -20.10 10.69 -6.07
N PRO A 7 -19.86 10.60 -4.76
CA PRO A 7 -18.50 10.40 -4.25
C PRO A 7 -17.90 9.10 -4.79
N LYS A 8 -16.62 9.13 -5.10
CA LYS A 8 -15.91 8.03 -5.76
C LYS A 8 -14.81 7.43 -4.88
N ILE A 9 -14.63 6.12 -4.99
CA ILE A 9 -13.51 5.37 -4.43
C ILE A 9 -12.80 4.65 -5.58
N ALA A 10 -11.46 4.67 -5.56
CA ALA A 10 -10.64 3.90 -6.48
C ALA A 10 -10.10 2.63 -5.81
N ILE A 11 -10.04 1.55 -6.57
CA ILE A 11 -9.29 0.34 -6.21
C ILE A 11 -8.20 0.17 -7.26
N VAL A 12 -6.95 0.04 -6.83
CA VAL A 12 -5.78 -0.12 -7.70
C VAL A 12 -5.05 -1.39 -7.32
N ASP A 13 -5.34 -2.47 -8.00
CA ASP A 13 -4.76 -3.79 -7.75
C ASP A 13 -4.82 -4.66 -9.02
N SER A 14 -3.77 -5.41 -9.29
CA SER A 14 -3.74 -6.37 -10.40
C SER A 14 -4.47 -7.68 -10.09
N ASN A 15 -4.78 -7.94 -8.83
CA ASN A 15 -5.49 -9.15 -8.39
C ASN A 15 -7.00 -9.01 -8.63
N THR A 16 -7.50 -9.70 -9.66
CA THR A 16 -8.90 -9.61 -10.09
C THR A 16 -9.89 -10.02 -8.97
N LEU A 17 -9.59 -11.06 -8.20
CA LEU A 17 -10.49 -11.53 -7.13
C LEU A 17 -10.56 -10.51 -5.98
N VAL A 18 -9.46 -9.90 -5.62
CA VAL A 18 -9.42 -8.81 -4.62
C VAL A 18 -10.26 -7.64 -5.10
N VAL A 19 -10.08 -7.22 -6.34
CA VAL A 19 -10.85 -6.12 -6.95
C VAL A 19 -12.35 -6.40 -6.94
N LEU A 20 -12.76 -7.57 -7.42
CA LEU A 20 -14.17 -7.97 -7.47
C LEU A 20 -14.79 -8.05 -6.08
N GLY A 21 -14.12 -8.69 -5.14
CA GLY A 21 -14.59 -8.85 -3.75
C GLY A 21 -14.67 -7.52 -3.01
N LEU A 22 -13.63 -6.71 -3.09
CA LEU A 22 -13.59 -5.40 -2.42
C LEU A 22 -14.62 -4.44 -3.01
N LYS A 23 -14.78 -4.42 -4.34
CA LYS A 23 -15.81 -3.61 -5.00
C LYS A 23 -17.20 -3.98 -4.52
N GLN A 24 -17.52 -5.26 -4.43
CA GLN A 24 -18.79 -5.75 -3.92
C GLN A 24 -19.04 -5.32 -2.48
N LEU A 25 -18.05 -5.50 -1.61
CA LEU A 25 -18.13 -5.09 -0.20
C LEU A 25 -18.32 -3.58 -0.06
N LEU A 26 -17.54 -2.78 -0.76
CA LEU A 26 -17.65 -1.31 -0.72
C LEU A 26 -19.03 -0.84 -1.19
N GLN A 27 -19.57 -1.43 -2.25
CA GLN A 27 -20.91 -1.09 -2.76
C GLN A 27 -22.02 -1.51 -1.80
N ASN A 28 -21.85 -2.65 -1.10
CA ASN A 28 -22.85 -3.11 -0.12
C ASN A 28 -22.84 -2.25 1.17
N VAL A 29 -21.66 -1.85 1.64
CA VAL A 29 -21.53 -1.06 2.88
C VAL A 29 -21.77 0.43 2.63
N MET A 30 -21.36 0.93 1.47
CA MET A 30 -21.49 2.33 1.07
C MET A 30 -22.16 2.46 -0.30
N PRO A 31 -23.47 2.18 -0.42
CA PRO A 31 -24.16 2.11 -1.70
C PRO A 31 -24.22 3.44 -2.47
N ILE A 32 -24.01 4.57 -1.80
CA ILE A 32 -23.95 5.90 -2.44
C ILE A 32 -22.62 6.17 -3.14
N MET A 33 -21.59 5.41 -2.83
CA MET A 33 -20.27 5.57 -3.43
C MET A 33 -20.20 4.92 -4.81
N THR A 34 -19.52 5.56 -5.73
CA THR A 34 -19.12 4.94 -7.00
C THR A 34 -17.73 4.34 -6.83
N VAL A 35 -17.59 3.05 -7.13
CA VAL A 35 -16.32 2.34 -7.02
C VAL A 35 -15.78 2.07 -8.42
N GLU A 36 -14.61 2.61 -8.71
CA GLU A 36 -13.89 2.39 -9.97
C GLU A 36 -12.60 1.60 -9.68
N SER A 37 -12.23 0.70 -10.57
CA SER A 37 -11.06 -0.15 -10.40
C SER A 37 -10.08 -0.03 -11.55
N PHE A 38 -8.80 -0.15 -11.22
CA PHE A 38 -7.68 -0.06 -12.14
C PHE A 38 -6.73 -1.23 -11.87
N SER A 39 -6.25 -1.88 -12.92
CA SER A 39 -5.34 -3.03 -12.79
C SER A 39 -3.88 -2.63 -12.63
N SER A 40 -3.54 -1.37 -12.89
CA SER A 40 -2.18 -0.84 -12.80
C SER A 40 -2.18 0.63 -12.35
N PHE A 41 -1.03 1.09 -11.88
CA PHE A 41 -0.84 2.51 -11.57
C PHE A 41 -0.98 3.38 -12.82
N GLN A 42 -0.50 2.92 -13.97
CA GLN A 42 -0.56 3.65 -15.24
C GLN A 42 -2.00 3.91 -15.69
N GLU A 43 -2.90 2.94 -15.50
CA GLU A 43 -4.33 3.15 -15.76
C GLU A 43 -4.95 4.14 -14.79
N PHE A 44 -4.63 4.02 -13.49
CA PHE A 44 -5.12 4.90 -12.45
C PHE A 44 -4.64 6.35 -12.65
N GLU A 45 -3.36 6.54 -12.99
CA GLU A 45 -2.76 7.86 -13.20
C GLU A 45 -3.44 8.65 -14.33
N LYS A 46 -3.98 7.96 -15.35
CA LYS A 46 -4.72 8.58 -16.46
C LYS A 46 -6.11 9.06 -16.06
N ALA A 47 -6.64 8.60 -14.92
CA ALA A 47 -7.92 9.03 -14.39
C ALA A 47 -7.78 10.37 -13.66
N GLN A 48 -8.92 10.99 -13.32
CA GLN A 48 -8.94 12.19 -12.47
C GLN A 48 -8.72 11.81 -11.01
N VAL A 49 -7.46 11.53 -10.66
CA VAL A 49 -7.07 10.97 -9.35
C VAL A 49 -7.56 11.79 -8.16
N ASP A 50 -7.63 13.11 -8.28
CA ASP A 50 -8.11 14.00 -7.22
C ASP A 50 -9.61 13.89 -6.95
N SER A 51 -10.39 13.31 -7.87
CA SER A 51 -11.83 13.14 -7.74
C SER A 51 -12.25 12.04 -6.75
N TYR A 52 -11.33 11.18 -6.35
CA TYR A 52 -11.60 10.08 -5.43
C TYR A 52 -11.42 10.52 -3.97
N TYR A 53 -12.30 10.04 -3.10
CA TYR A 53 -12.20 10.23 -1.65
C TYR A 53 -11.08 9.38 -1.05
N HIS A 54 -11.00 8.11 -1.47
CA HIS A 54 -9.99 7.16 -1.02
C HIS A 54 -9.49 6.31 -2.19
N TYR A 55 -8.24 5.86 -2.04
CA TYR A 55 -7.61 4.88 -2.91
C TYR A 55 -7.29 3.63 -2.09
N PHE A 56 -7.88 2.50 -2.45
CA PHE A 56 -7.49 1.18 -1.94
C PHE A 56 -6.46 0.61 -2.91
N VAL A 57 -5.21 0.52 -2.49
CA VAL A 57 -4.09 0.22 -3.39
C VAL A 57 -3.29 -0.96 -2.88
N SER A 58 -2.94 -1.90 -3.76
CA SER A 58 -2.05 -3.00 -3.39
C SER A 58 -0.70 -2.48 -2.89
N GLN A 59 -0.11 -3.18 -1.94
CA GLN A 59 1.15 -2.77 -1.31
C GLN A 59 2.28 -2.66 -2.32
N VAL A 60 2.34 -3.58 -3.30
CA VAL A 60 3.34 -3.57 -4.37
C VAL A 60 3.23 -2.29 -5.21
N ILE A 61 2.01 -1.91 -5.60
CA ILE A 61 1.80 -0.68 -6.40
C ILE A 61 2.18 0.57 -5.60
N VAL A 62 1.88 0.63 -4.31
CA VAL A 62 2.30 1.74 -3.45
C VAL A 62 3.83 1.82 -3.37
N LEU A 63 4.52 0.70 -3.19
CA LEU A 63 5.98 0.65 -3.14
C LEU A 63 6.62 1.13 -4.44
N GLU A 64 6.10 0.70 -5.57
CA GLU A 64 6.62 1.08 -6.89
C GLU A 64 6.37 2.55 -7.23
N ASN A 65 5.38 3.20 -6.58
CA ASN A 65 4.96 4.57 -6.84
C ASN A 65 4.88 5.39 -5.54
N ARG A 66 5.78 5.15 -4.61
CA ARG A 66 5.73 5.70 -3.26
C ARG A 66 5.72 7.22 -3.22
N GLN A 67 6.43 7.88 -4.13
CA GLN A 67 6.46 9.34 -4.20
C GLN A 67 5.07 9.90 -4.44
N PHE A 68 4.30 9.33 -5.36
CA PHE A 68 2.92 9.73 -5.61
C PHE A 68 2.03 9.53 -4.38
N PHE A 69 2.00 8.31 -3.83
CA PHE A 69 1.11 7.98 -2.72
C PHE A 69 1.48 8.69 -1.42
N SER A 70 2.74 9.04 -1.21
CA SER A 70 3.16 9.85 -0.05
C SER A 70 2.58 11.27 -0.08
N GLN A 71 2.33 11.82 -1.26
CA GLN A 71 1.69 13.13 -1.41
C GLN A 71 0.18 13.09 -1.10
N CYS A 72 -0.44 11.93 -1.24
CA CYS A 72 -1.87 11.72 -0.94
C CYS A 72 -2.08 10.64 0.13
N ILE A 73 -1.20 10.61 1.11
CA ILE A 73 -1.19 9.59 2.19
C ILE A 73 -2.49 9.56 2.99
N HIS A 74 -3.15 10.70 3.14
CA HIS A 74 -4.44 10.85 3.85
C HIS A 74 -5.62 10.23 3.11
N LYS A 75 -5.48 9.92 1.82
CA LYS A 75 -6.48 9.24 1.00
C LYS A 75 -6.13 7.78 0.74
N THR A 76 -4.87 7.39 0.94
CA THR A 76 -4.33 6.10 0.52
C THR A 76 -4.51 5.06 1.61
N ILE A 77 -5.16 3.96 1.26
CA ILE A 77 -5.35 2.79 2.10
C ILE A 77 -4.63 1.62 1.42
N VAL A 78 -3.59 1.11 2.06
CA VAL A 78 -2.76 0.04 1.51
C VAL A 78 -3.40 -1.31 1.81
N LEU A 79 -3.66 -2.10 0.79
CA LEU A 79 -4.13 -3.48 0.91
C LEU A 79 -2.97 -4.38 1.36
N THR A 80 -3.14 -5.08 2.48
CA THR A 80 -2.13 -5.97 3.05
C THR A 80 -2.65 -7.39 3.22
N LEU A 81 -1.73 -8.36 3.25
CA LEU A 81 -2.08 -9.79 3.41
C LEU A 81 -2.07 -10.23 4.88
N THR A 82 -1.51 -9.44 5.77
CA THR A 82 -1.35 -9.76 7.19
C THR A 82 -1.49 -8.49 8.04
N LYS A 83 -1.83 -8.68 9.31
CA LYS A 83 -1.88 -7.62 10.33
C LYS A 83 -0.52 -7.36 10.99
N ASP A 84 0.52 -8.11 10.63
CA ASP A 84 1.86 -7.91 11.20
C ASP A 84 2.35 -6.49 10.90
N PRO A 85 2.67 -5.68 11.92
CA PRO A 85 3.18 -4.31 11.71
C PRO A 85 4.42 -4.25 10.82
N ASN A 86 5.26 -5.30 10.83
CA ASN A 86 6.46 -5.37 9.99
C ASN A 86 6.15 -5.58 8.51
N ALA A 87 4.96 -6.07 8.17
CA ALA A 87 4.49 -6.22 6.80
C ALA A 87 3.76 -4.98 6.25
N GLN A 88 3.68 -3.91 7.03
CA GLN A 88 2.94 -2.70 6.67
C GLN A 88 3.88 -1.52 6.44
N LEU A 89 3.50 -0.64 5.52
CA LEU A 89 4.24 0.60 5.25
C LEU A 89 3.96 1.64 6.34
N SER A 90 5.02 2.20 6.93
CA SER A 90 4.90 3.24 7.95
C SER A 90 4.26 4.51 7.37
N GLY A 91 3.37 5.10 8.14
CA GLY A 91 2.66 6.33 7.77
C GLY A 91 1.42 6.11 6.92
N PHE A 92 1.23 4.93 6.33
CA PHE A 92 0.05 4.58 5.56
C PHE A 92 -0.98 3.82 6.39
N HIS A 93 -2.26 4.09 6.15
CA HIS A 93 -3.34 3.24 6.63
C HIS A 93 -3.34 1.92 5.87
N SER A 94 -3.56 0.84 6.60
CA SER A 94 -3.58 -0.51 6.05
C SER A 94 -4.96 -1.14 6.19
N PHE A 95 -5.31 -1.94 5.20
CA PHE A 95 -6.53 -2.72 5.16
C PHE A 95 -6.13 -4.17 4.88
N CYS A 96 -6.20 -5.03 5.89
CA CYS A 96 -5.86 -6.43 5.72
C CYS A 96 -6.99 -7.17 4.99
N ILE A 97 -6.67 -7.74 3.83
CA ILE A 97 -7.65 -8.46 2.99
C ILE A 97 -7.82 -9.94 3.40
N ASN A 98 -6.88 -10.46 4.19
CA ASN A 98 -6.86 -11.88 4.56
C ASN A 98 -7.41 -12.08 5.99
N VAL A 99 -8.63 -11.63 6.20
CA VAL A 99 -9.38 -11.73 7.46
C VAL A 99 -10.82 -12.16 7.16
N PRO A 100 -11.60 -12.62 8.16
CA PRO A 100 -13.01 -12.93 7.97
C PRO A 100 -13.84 -11.74 7.46
N GLU A 101 -14.92 -12.03 6.75
CA GLU A 101 -15.79 -11.02 6.13
C GLU A 101 -16.30 -9.96 7.12
N ASP A 102 -16.68 -10.38 8.32
CA ASP A 102 -17.16 -9.44 9.35
C ASP A 102 -16.09 -8.43 9.79
N GLU A 103 -14.82 -8.83 9.80
CA GLU A 103 -13.71 -7.91 10.04
C GLU A 103 -13.48 -6.94 8.89
N LEU A 104 -13.62 -7.39 7.64
CA LEU A 104 -13.56 -6.53 6.46
C LEU A 104 -14.66 -5.46 6.51
N VAL A 105 -15.89 -5.86 6.80
CA VAL A 105 -17.03 -4.95 6.92
C VAL A 105 -16.80 -3.93 8.03
N LYS A 106 -16.34 -4.35 9.21
CA LYS A 106 -16.02 -3.45 10.33
C LYS A 106 -14.95 -2.42 9.96
N ALA A 107 -13.90 -2.86 9.24
CA ALA A 107 -12.84 -1.97 8.78
C ALA A 107 -13.36 -0.92 7.79
N ILE A 108 -14.22 -1.31 6.84
CA ILE A 108 -14.86 -0.39 5.90
C ILE A 108 -15.78 0.60 6.62
N LEU A 109 -16.60 0.15 7.57
CA LEU A 109 -17.47 1.01 8.36
C LEU A 109 -16.68 2.05 9.15
N LYS A 110 -15.55 1.66 9.71
CA LYS A 110 -14.65 2.57 10.42
C LYS A 110 -14.12 3.67 9.50
N ILE A 111 -13.70 3.33 8.29
CA ILE A 111 -13.26 4.29 7.27
C ILE A 111 -14.41 5.23 6.89
N ALA A 112 -15.60 4.70 6.65
CA ALA A 112 -16.80 5.47 6.31
C ALA A 112 -17.16 6.48 7.41
N GLN A 113 -17.05 6.10 8.68
CA GLN A 113 -17.33 6.95 9.84
C GLN A 113 -16.46 8.20 9.88
N TYR A 114 -15.17 8.08 9.55
CA TYR A 114 -14.25 9.21 9.48
C TYR A 114 -14.47 10.11 8.25
N GLY A 115 -14.96 9.54 7.15
CA GLY A 115 -15.33 10.30 5.96
C GLY A 115 -16.52 11.24 6.18
N HIS A 116 -17.45 10.89 7.07
CA HIS A 116 -18.64 11.71 7.39
C HIS A 116 -18.37 12.88 8.33
N SER A 117 -17.33 12.83 9.15
CA SER A 117 -16.99 13.88 10.12
C SER A 117 -16.17 15.05 9.56
N GLY A 118 -16.40 15.44 8.31
CA GLY A 118 -15.77 16.62 7.70
C GLY A 118 -14.68 16.32 6.67
N GLY A 119 -14.62 15.12 6.17
CA GLY A 119 -13.91 14.79 4.91
C GLY A 119 -12.39 14.79 4.98
N LYS A 120 -11.79 14.67 6.15
CA LYS A 120 -10.34 14.88 6.19
C LYS A 120 -9.49 13.71 6.63
N ASN A 121 -9.96 12.77 7.42
CA ASN A 121 -8.96 11.93 8.05
C ASN A 121 -9.41 10.48 8.20
N LEU A 122 -8.58 9.62 7.68
CA LEU A 122 -8.47 8.25 8.15
C LEU A 122 -8.19 8.22 9.66
N PRO A 123 -8.53 7.14 10.38
CA PRO A 123 -8.22 6.98 11.79
C PRO A 123 -6.73 7.21 12.08
N GLU A 124 -6.39 7.66 13.28
CA GLU A 124 -4.98 7.73 13.68
C GLU A 124 -4.32 6.35 13.59
N LEU A 125 -3.06 6.35 13.13
CA LEU A 125 -2.29 5.13 13.00
C LEU A 125 -1.98 4.55 14.38
N PRO A 126 -2.16 3.22 14.56
CA PRO A 126 -1.78 2.56 15.80
C PRO A 126 -0.30 2.80 16.15
N GLN A 127 0.00 3.00 17.44
CA GLN A 127 1.36 3.22 17.94
C GLN A 127 2.31 2.07 17.56
N VAL A 128 1.80 0.86 17.50
CA VAL A 128 2.57 -0.35 17.13
C VAL A 128 3.19 -0.25 15.72
N LEU A 129 2.59 0.53 14.81
CA LEU A 129 3.13 0.76 13.47
C LEU A 129 4.33 1.71 13.44
N LYS A 130 4.62 2.40 14.55
CA LYS A 130 5.79 3.29 14.67
C LYS A 130 7.08 2.54 14.95
N ASN A 131 7.01 1.33 15.48
CA ASN A 131 8.15 0.51 15.89
C ASN A 131 8.44 -0.62 14.89
N LYS A 132 8.57 -0.27 13.62
CA LYS A 132 8.90 -1.24 12.58
C LYS A 132 10.39 -1.57 12.57
N ILE A 133 10.72 -2.81 12.21
CA ILE A 133 12.10 -3.27 12.02
C ILE A 133 12.75 -2.52 10.85
N LEU A 134 12.10 -2.51 9.68
CA LEU A 134 12.59 -1.83 8.48
C LEU A 134 11.85 -0.51 8.25
N SER A 135 12.58 0.52 7.85
CA SER A 135 11.99 1.76 7.34
C SER A 135 11.35 1.53 5.96
N ASN A 136 10.47 2.44 5.54
CA ASN A 136 9.88 2.36 4.21
C ASN A 136 10.94 2.37 3.09
N ARG A 137 12.00 3.14 3.25
CA ARG A 137 13.11 3.18 2.28
C ARG A 137 13.88 1.86 2.25
N GLU A 138 14.09 1.24 3.39
CA GLU A 138 14.70 -0.10 3.46
C GLU A 138 13.82 -1.16 2.81
N ILE A 139 12.50 -1.08 2.96
CA ILE A 139 11.56 -1.97 2.26
C ILE A 139 11.62 -1.79 0.74
N GLU A 140 11.68 -0.55 0.25
CA GLU A 140 11.85 -0.26 -1.19
C GLU A 140 13.16 -0.87 -1.72
N VAL A 141 14.26 -0.67 -1.01
CA VAL A 141 15.56 -1.25 -1.39
C VAL A 141 15.51 -2.77 -1.37
N LEU A 142 14.92 -3.37 -0.31
CA LEU A 142 14.74 -4.82 -0.21
C LEU A 142 13.94 -5.37 -1.39
N SER A 143 12.83 -4.75 -1.73
CA SER A 143 12.00 -5.14 -2.87
C SER A 143 12.80 -5.18 -4.18
N LEU A 144 13.65 -4.20 -4.42
CA LEU A 144 14.48 -4.15 -5.63
C LEU A 144 15.64 -5.17 -5.61
N ILE A 145 16.23 -5.42 -4.45
CA ILE A 145 17.26 -6.47 -4.28
C ILE A 145 16.69 -7.83 -4.68
N VAL A 146 15.52 -8.18 -4.18
CA VAL A 146 14.92 -9.51 -4.43
C VAL A 146 14.34 -9.65 -5.82
N GLN A 147 14.11 -8.55 -6.52
CA GLN A 147 13.81 -8.52 -7.96
C GLN A 147 15.05 -8.72 -8.84
N GLY A 148 16.25 -8.75 -8.24
CA GLY A 148 17.50 -9.01 -8.94
C GLY A 148 18.27 -7.78 -9.40
N LEU A 149 17.85 -6.56 -9.01
CA LEU A 149 18.57 -5.35 -9.40
C LEU A 149 19.92 -5.25 -8.67
N ILE A 150 20.94 -4.81 -9.40
CA ILE A 150 22.25 -4.48 -8.81
C ILE A 150 22.21 -3.10 -8.13
N ASN A 151 23.18 -2.83 -7.26
CA ASN A 151 23.19 -1.60 -6.47
C ASN A 151 23.12 -0.32 -7.30
N LYS A 152 23.75 -0.31 -8.49
CA LYS A 152 23.72 0.84 -9.38
C LYS A 152 22.32 1.09 -9.94
N GLU A 153 21.62 0.04 -10.35
CA GLU A 153 20.23 0.13 -10.85
C GLU A 153 19.27 0.58 -9.75
N ILE A 154 19.46 0.09 -8.52
CA ILE A 154 18.68 0.53 -7.36
C ILE A 154 18.91 2.03 -7.09
N ALA A 155 20.17 2.47 -7.12
CA ALA A 155 20.53 3.87 -6.93
C ALA A 155 19.87 4.78 -7.96
N GLU A 156 19.89 4.40 -9.22
CA GLU A 156 19.24 5.12 -10.32
C GLU A 156 17.71 5.14 -10.13
N LYS A 157 17.11 3.99 -9.86
CA LYS A 157 15.64 3.87 -9.73
C LYS A 157 15.08 4.64 -8.54
N LEU A 158 15.79 4.69 -7.43
CA LEU A 158 15.37 5.40 -6.22
C LEU A 158 15.91 6.84 -6.14
N ASN A 159 16.72 7.25 -7.10
CA ASN A 159 17.39 8.56 -7.14
C ASN A 159 18.17 8.86 -5.86
N ILE A 160 19.02 7.91 -5.47
CA ILE A 160 19.94 8.00 -4.32
C ILE A 160 21.35 7.61 -4.74
N SER A 161 22.33 7.90 -3.89
CA SER A 161 23.73 7.53 -4.17
C SER A 161 23.95 6.01 -4.04
N LEU A 162 24.94 5.49 -4.76
CA LEU A 162 25.38 4.10 -4.65
C LEU A 162 25.76 3.76 -3.19
N THR A 163 26.45 4.65 -2.51
CA THR A 163 26.85 4.49 -1.11
C THR A 163 25.62 4.35 -0.21
N THR A 164 24.56 5.11 -0.47
CA THR A 164 23.32 5.02 0.28
C THR A 164 22.64 3.65 0.10
N VAL A 165 22.65 3.11 -1.13
CA VAL A 165 22.13 1.75 -1.39
C VAL A 165 22.91 0.70 -0.60
N ILE A 166 24.25 0.78 -0.61
CA ILE A 166 25.13 -0.14 0.12
C ILE A 166 24.83 -0.08 1.62
N THR A 167 24.64 1.12 2.15
CA THR A 167 24.28 1.32 3.57
C THR A 167 22.92 0.69 3.90
N HIS A 168 21.92 0.90 3.05
CA HIS A 168 20.60 0.28 3.25
C HIS A 168 20.67 -1.25 3.20
N ARG A 169 21.42 -1.83 2.24
CA ARG A 169 21.61 -3.29 2.18
C ARG A 169 22.21 -3.84 3.47
N LYS A 170 23.25 -3.19 3.97
CA LYS A 170 23.88 -3.59 5.24
C LYS A 170 22.88 -3.52 6.39
N ASN A 171 22.18 -2.41 6.52
CA ASN A 171 21.19 -2.21 7.58
C ASN A 171 20.05 -3.24 7.53
N ILE A 172 19.55 -3.56 6.34
CA ILE A 172 18.52 -4.58 6.13
C ILE A 172 19.02 -5.95 6.63
N MET A 173 20.19 -6.37 6.19
CA MET A 173 20.78 -7.65 6.59
C MET A 173 21.05 -7.72 8.10
N ASP A 174 21.58 -6.65 8.68
CA ASP A 174 21.85 -6.58 10.12
C ASP A 174 20.55 -6.61 10.93
N LYS A 175 19.55 -5.83 10.55
CA LYS A 175 18.26 -5.77 11.24
C LYS A 175 17.47 -7.07 11.19
N LEU A 176 17.51 -7.78 10.06
CA LEU A 176 16.80 -9.05 9.87
C LEU A 176 17.63 -10.27 10.31
N GLY A 177 18.91 -10.11 10.58
CA GLY A 177 19.82 -11.22 10.87
C GLY A 177 19.98 -12.19 9.68
N MET A 178 19.78 -11.72 8.46
CA MET A 178 19.84 -12.51 7.24
C MET A 178 21.07 -12.17 6.42
N LYS A 179 21.73 -13.19 5.85
CA LYS A 179 23.00 -13.03 5.11
C LYS A 179 22.90 -13.40 3.64
N SER A 180 21.75 -13.87 3.16
CA SER A 180 21.58 -14.30 1.77
C SER A 180 20.40 -13.61 1.11
N VAL A 181 20.50 -13.41 -0.22
CA VAL A 181 19.39 -12.87 -1.03
C VAL A 181 18.20 -13.83 -1.03
N SER A 182 18.45 -15.15 -0.98
CA SER A 182 17.37 -16.16 -0.88
C SER A 182 16.51 -15.97 0.38
N ALA A 183 17.15 -15.75 1.55
CA ALA A 183 16.43 -15.48 2.79
C ALA A 183 15.65 -14.16 2.72
N LEU A 184 16.24 -13.12 2.15
CA LEU A 184 15.56 -11.83 1.92
C LEU A 184 14.36 -11.98 0.97
N THR A 185 14.47 -12.83 -0.06
CA THR A 185 13.36 -13.11 -0.99
C THR A 185 12.18 -13.74 -0.26
N ILE A 186 12.41 -14.75 0.56
CA ILE A 186 11.37 -15.39 1.37
C ILE A 186 10.70 -14.36 2.29
N TYR A 187 11.50 -13.56 2.98
CA TYR A 187 11.00 -12.50 3.85
C TYR A 187 10.10 -11.50 3.08
N ALA A 188 10.57 -11.03 1.93
CA ALA A 188 9.84 -10.06 1.11
C ALA A 188 8.51 -10.63 0.57
N VAL A 189 8.49 -11.89 0.14
CA VAL A 189 7.27 -12.58 -0.31
C VAL A 189 6.28 -12.74 0.83
N MET A 190 6.73 -13.23 1.98
CA MET A 190 5.87 -13.44 3.16
C MET A 190 5.24 -12.14 3.70
N HIS A 191 5.93 -11.01 3.52
CA HIS A 191 5.46 -9.69 3.97
C HIS A 191 4.72 -8.92 2.87
N GLY A 192 4.53 -9.49 1.69
CA GLY A 192 3.79 -8.87 0.59
C GLY A 192 4.51 -7.69 -0.07
N TYR A 193 5.84 -7.63 0.02
CA TYR A 193 6.63 -6.55 -0.59
C TYR A 193 6.90 -6.79 -2.07
N ILE A 194 6.76 -8.02 -2.53
CA ILE A 194 6.80 -8.42 -3.94
C ILE A 194 5.72 -9.48 -4.22
N ASP A 195 5.24 -9.53 -5.46
CA ASP A 195 4.37 -10.59 -5.93
C ASP A 195 5.19 -11.80 -6.42
N ILE A 196 4.64 -12.99 -6.23
CA ILE A 196 5.17 -14.21 -6.86
C ILE A 196 4.54 -14.27 -8.27
N ASN A 197 5.38 -14.14 -9.30
CA ASN A 197 5.00 -14.36 -10.70
C ASN A 197 5.30 -15.80 -11.11
#